data_54da116e8c513f0c1eb561966e3643ee
#
_entry.id   54da116e8c513f0c1eb561966e3643ee
#
_cell.length_a   1.000
_cell.length_b   1.000
_cell.length_c   1.000
_cell.angle_alpha   90.00
_cell.angle_beta   90.00
_cell.angle_gamma   90.00
#
_symmetry.space_group_name_H-M   'P 1'
#
loop_
_entity.id
_entity.type
_entity.pdbx_description
1 polymer ?
#
loop_
_entity_poly.entity_id
_entity_poly.type
_entity_poly.pdbx_seq_one_letter_code
_entity_poly.pdbx_strand_id
1 'polypeptide(L)'
;MSDIKFYSISDLYTIDKFKIKHRKDPVTKWIKLPCVYKIKINNKVVHVGRSDTCRKHGGAEKVRKALVNLLGVLEYNKSVTKTKYWEKIQLQHRPNSSNIKIGIIETNAIKKTYLQETQRTN
;
A
#
# COMPACT_ATOMS: atom_id res chain seq x y z
N MET A 1 19.47 -1.13 -12.72
CA MET A 1 18.55 -0.72 -11.65
C MET A 1 17.16 -0.48 -12.23
N SER A 2 16.19 -1.25 -11.79
CA SER A 2 14.85 -1.10 -12.31
C SER A 2 14.12 -0.01 -11.55
N ASP A 3 13.47 0.86 -12.28
CA ASP A 3 12.64 1.88 -11.67
C ASP A 3 11.32 1.28 -11.23
N ILE A 4 10.92 1.61 -10.03
CA ILE A 4 9.64 1.17 -9.51
C ILE A 4 8.58 2.10 -10.06
N LYS A 5 7.56 1.51 -10.67
CA LYS A 5 6.42 2.31 -11.12
C LYS A 5 5.52 2.59 -9.93
N PHE A 6 5.14 3.85 -9.76
CA PHE A 6 4.22 4.28 -8.71
C PHE A 6 2.84 4.58 -9.28
N TYR A 7 1.84 4.12 -8.58
CA TYR A 7 0.44 4.27 -8.97
C TYR A 7 -0.29 5.17 -7.99
N SER A 8 -1.27 5.89 -8.48
CA SER A 8 -2.19 6.60 -7.58
C SER A 8 -3.17 5.60 -6.98
N ILE A 9 -3.88 6.00 -5.93
CA ILE A 9 -4.90 5.13 -5.35
C ILE A 9 -5.97 4.80 -6.40
N SER A 10 -6.37 5.79 -7.18
CA SER A 10 -7.42 5.58 -8.17
C SER A 10 -7.03 4.64 -9.30
N ASP A 11 -5.73 4.42 -9.52
CA ASP A 11 -5.27 3.45 -10.50
C ASP A 11 -5.51 2.01 -10.04
N LEU A 12 -5.52 1.79 -8.74
CA LEU A 12 -5.55 0.44 -8.17
C LEU A 12 -6.87 0.11 -7.47
N TYR A 13 -7.55 1.13 -6.96
CA TYR A 13 -8.76 0.95 -6.17
C TYR A 13 -9.80 1.99 -6.54
N THR A 14 -11.03 1.72 -6.16
CA THR A 14 -12.10 2.72 -6.19
C THR A 14 -12.41 3.11 -4.76
N ILE A 15 -12.68 4.39 -4.54
CA ILE A 15 -13.11 4.88 -3.24
C ILE A 15 -14.58 5.23 -3.36
N ASP A 16 -15.40 4.56 -2.56
CA ASP A 16 -16.84 4.83 -2.53
C ASP A 16 -17.21 5.17 -1.09
N LYS A 17 -17.55 6.43 -0.88
CA LYS A 17 -17.81 6.98 0.45
C LYS A 17 -16.58 6.79 1.32
N PHE A 18 -16.62 5.87 2.27
CA PHE A 18 -15.49 5.62 3.17
C PHE A 18 -14.88 4.25 2.97
N LYS A 19 -15.13 3.64 1.81
CA LYS A 19 -14.61 2.30 1.53
C LYS A 19 -13.64 2.33 0.36
N ILE A 20 -12.55 1.61 0.52
CA ILE A 20 -11.55 1.40 -0.54
C ILE A 20 -11.79 -0.01 -1.07
N LYS A 21 -12.14 -0.09 -2.36
CA LYS A 21 -12.48 -1.37 -2.99
C LYS A 21 -11.51 -1.71 -4.09
N HIS A 22 -11.27 -2.99 -4.29
CA HIS A 22 -10.43 -3.47 -5.38
C HIS A 22 -11.08 -3.15 -6.73
N ARG A 23 -10.27 -2.66 -7.66
CA ARG A 23 -10.72 -2.51 -9.04
C ARG A 23 -10.69 -3.88 -9.72
N LYS A 24 -11.58 -4.04 -10.69
CA LYS A 24 -11.67 -5.29 -11.45
C LYS A 24 -10.94 -5.23 -12.79
N ASP A 25 -10.28 -4.15 -13.09
CA ASP A 25 -9.63 -3.98 -14.38
C ASP A 25 -8.19 -4.53 -14.37
N PRO A 26 -7.54 -4.59 -15.53
CA PRO A 26 -6.22 -5.23 -15.65
C PRO A 26 -5.11 -4.62 -14.81
N VAL A 27 -5.27 -3.38 -14.36
CA VAL A 27 -4.25 -2.71 -13.56
C VAL A 27 -3.95 -3.47 -12.28
N THR A 28 -4.90 -4.26 -11.79
CA THR A 28 -4.74 -4.98 -10.54
C THR A 28 -4.17 -6.39 -10.70
N LYS A 29 -3.69 -6.75 -11.87
CA LYS A 29 -3.14 -8.10 -12.09
C LYS A 29 -1.90 -8.40 -11.25
N TRP A 30 -1.19 -7.36 -10.82
CA TRP A 30 -0.03 -7.53 -9.96
C TRP A 30 -0.37 -8.20 -8.62
N ILE A 31 -1.63 -8.26 -8.30
CA ILE A 31 -2.12 -8.78 -7.03
C ILE A 31 -1.80 -10.26 -6.82
N LYS A 32 -1.55 -11.00 -7.89
CA LYS A 32 -1.46 -12.46 -7.81
C LYS A 32 -0.11 -12.98 -7.35
N LEU A 33 0.91 -12.15 -7.31
CA LEU A 33 2.25 -12.58 -6.94
C LEU A 33 2.66 -12.00 -5.59
N PRO A 34 3.58 -12.67 -4.89
CA PRO A 34 4.18 -12.04 -3.72
C PRO A 34 4.81 -10.71 -4.11
N CYS A 35 4.72 -9.75 -3.23
CA CYS A 35 5.23 -8.41 -3.57
C CYS A 35 5.72 -7.67 -2.35
N VAL A 36 6.62 -6.73 -2.62
CA VAL A 36 6.99 -5.68 -1.67
C VAL A 36 6.35 -4.40 -2.19
N TYR A 37 5.72 -3.65 -1.31
CA TYR A 37 5.11 -2.39 -1.73
C TYR A 37 5.65 -1.23 -0.91
N LYS A 38 5.68 -0.07 -1.53
CA LYS A 38 6.15 1.16 -0.90
C LYS A 38 5.05 2.21 -1.03
N ILE A 39 4.82 2.95 0.03
CA ILE A 39 3.83 4.03 0.02
C ILE A 39 4.56 5.34 0.16
N LYS A 40 4.31 6.24 -0.78
CA LYS A 40 4.81 7.62 -0.75
C LYS A 40 3.67 8.57 -0.41
N ILE A 41 3.99 9.56 0.41
CA ILE A 41 3.11 10.70 0.64
C ILE A 41 3.91 11.92 0.29
N ASN A 42 3.40 12.73 -0.63
CA ASN A 42 4.11 13.92 -1.15
C ASN A 42 5.53 13.57 -1.60
N ASN A 43 5.64 12.48 -2.37
CA ASN A 43 6.89 12.00 -2.96
C ASN A 43 7.94 11.49 -1.96
N LYS A 44 7.55 11.29 -0.71
CA LYS A 44 8.45 10.74 0.30
C LYS A 44 7.95 9.37 0.72
N VAL A 45 8.84 8.36 0.70
CA VAL A 45 8.47 7.02 1.13
C VAL A 45 8.26 7.04 2.65
N VAL A 46 7.07 6.64 3.07
CA VAL A 46 6.70 6.62 4.49
C VAL A 46 6.45 5.23 5.02
N HIS A 47 6.31 4.24 4.15
CA HIS A 47 6.02 2.88 4.56
C HIS A 47 6.49 1.89 3.49
N VAL A 48 7.07 0.79 3.96
CA VAL A 48 7.42 -0.36 3.13
C VAL A 48 6.75 -1.57 3.75
N GLY A 49 6.00 -2.31 2.95
CA GLY A 49 5.33 -3.51 3.41
C GLY A 49 5.57 -4.67 2.46
N ARG A 50 5.11 -5.83 2.86
CA ARG A 50 5.25 -7.02 2.02
C ARG A 50 4.03 -7.91 2.15
N SER A 51 3.79 -8.69 1.11
CA SER A 51 2.79 -9.73 1.11
C SER A 51 3.44 -11.01 0.62
N ASP A 52 3.49 -12.01 1.50
CA ASP A 52 4.13 -13.29 1.21
C ASP A 52 3.16 -14.26 0.54
N THR A 53 1.91 -13.90 0.37
CA THR A 53 0.90 -14.83 -0.10
C THR A 53 0.45 -14.51 -1.51
N CYS A 54 0.11 -15.56 -2.25
CA CYS A 54 -0.47 -15.44 -3.59
C CYS A 54 -1.97 -15.73 -3.58
N ARG A 55 -2.60 -15.55 -2.44
CA ARG A 55 -4.05 -15.78 -2.34
C ARG A 55 -4.81 -14.74 -3.11
N LYS A 56 -6.06 -15.06 -3.43
CA LYS A 56 -6.96 -14.09 -4.04
C LYS A 56 -6.87 -12.77 -3.28
N HIS A 57 -6.52 -11.72 -3.95
CA HIS A 57 -6.31 -10.37 -3.41
C HIS A 57 -5.06 -10.21 -2.52
N GLY A 58 -4.16 -11.19 -2.49
CA GLY A 58 -3.01 -11.17 -1.57
C GLY A 58 -2.32 -9.84 -1.39
N GLY A 59 -1.51 -9.43 -2.37
CA GLY A 59 -0.77 -8.17 -2.27
C GLY A 59 -1.68 -6.96 -2.22
N ALA A 60 -2.74 -6.95 -3.02
CA ALA A 60 -3.66 -5.82 -3.06
C ALA A 60 -4.41 -5.65 -1.75
N GLU A 61 -4.73 -6.74 -1.08
CA GLU A 61 -5.42 -6.64 0.20
C GLU A 61 -4.52 -6.05 1.28
N LYS A 62 -3.25 -6.42 1.27
CA LYS A 62 -2.28 -5.82 2.20
C LYS A 62 -2.13 -4.33 1.97
N VAL A 63 -2.01 -3.92 0.71
CA VAL A 63 -1.91 -2.51 0.36
C VAL A 63 -3.20 -1.78 0.73
N ARG A 64 -4.36 -2.39 0.45
CA ARG A 64 -5.65 -1.79 0.80
C ARG A 64 -5.75 -1.53 2.29
N LYS A 65 -5.34 -2.49 3.11
CA LYS A 65 -5.37 -2.32 4.57
C LYS A 65 -4.45 -1.20 5.03
N ALA A 66 -3.28 -1.08 4.41
CA ALA A 66 -2.38 0.02 4.71
C ALA A 66 -3.01 1.37 4.37
N LEU A 67 -3.69 1.45 3.23
CA LEU A 67 -4.38 2.68 2.83
C LEU A 67 -5.54 3.02 3.78
N VAL A 68 -6.28 2.02 4.22
CA VAL A 68 -7.34 2.23 5.21
C VAL A 68 -6.74 2.82 6.50
N ASN A 69 -5.62 2.28 6.94
CA ASN A 69 -4.94 2.80 8.13
C ASN A 69 -4.48 4.24 7.92
N LEU A 70 -3.89 4.53 6.76
CA LEU A 70 -3.37 5.86 6.47
C LEU A 70 -4.48 6.90 6.36
N LEU A 71 -5.57 6.56 5.72
CA LEU A 71 -6.66 7.49 5.49
C LEU A 71 -7.67 7.52 6.63
N GLY A 72 -7.53 6.62 7.59
CA GLY A 72 -8.49 6.52 8.68
C GLY A 72 -9.85 6.03 8.26
N VAL A 73 -9.92 5.34 7.11
CA VAL A 73 -11.19 4.82 6.62
C VAL A 73 -11.49 3.51 7.32
N LEU A 74 -12.62 3.45 7.98
CA LEU A 74 -13.06 2.24 8.68
C LEU A 74 -13.93 1.40 7.75
N GLU A 75 -13.63 0.13 7.70
CA GLU A 75 -14.39 -0.82 6.92
C GLU A 75 -14.98 -1.87 7.85
N TYR A 76 -16.27 -2.12 7.68
CA TYR A 76 -16.97 -3.16 8.44
C TYR A 76 -16.93 -2.94 9.95
N ASN A 77 -16.87 -1.71 10.37
CA ASN A 77 -16.87 -1.37 11.79
C ASN A 77 -15.77 -2.02 12.60
N LYS A 78 -14.72 -2.49 11.93
CA LYS A 78 -13.58 -3.03 12.64
C LYS A 78 -12.64 -1.89 13.01
N SER A 79 -12.21 -1.90 14.23
CA SER A 79 -11.23 -0.94 14.65
C SER A 79 -9.97 -1.16 13.83
N VAL A 80 -9.42 -0.08 13.34
CA VAL A 80 -8.11 -0.13 12.74
C VAL A 80 -7.12 -0.42 13.84
N THR A 81 -6.36 -1.47 13.64
CA THR A 81 -5.37 -1.80 14.64
C THR A 81 -4.30 -0.77 14.58
N LYS A 82 -4.17 -0.01 15.39
CA LYS A 82 -3.47 0.77 15.60
C LYS A 82 -2.79 1.35 15.45
N THR A 83 -2.50 2.19 15.02
CA THR A 83 -2.09 2.47 15.94
C THR A 83 -1.08 3.52 15.96
N LYS A 84 -0.26 3.64 16.93
CA LYS A 84 0.71 4.73 17.06
C LYS A 84 1.56 4.92 15.79
N TYR A 85 1.92 3.83 15.15
CA TYR A 85 2.70 3.89 13.92
C TYR A 85 1.97 4.67 12.82
N TRP A 86 0.71 4.30 12.56
CA TRP A 86 -0.07 4.95 11.51
C TRP A 86 -0.49 6.37 11.87
N GLU A 87 -0.80 6.57 13.15
CA GLU A 87 -1.15 7.91 13.63
C GLU A 87 0.01 8.88 13.46
N LYS A 88 1.22 8.42 13.74
CA LYS A 88 2.41 9.25 13.56
C LYS A 88 2.57 9.67 12.11
N ILE A 89 2.38 8.74 11.19
CA ILE A 89 2.47 9.04 9.75
C ILE A 89 1.38 10.03 9.36
N GLN A 90 0.16 9.83 9.84
CA GLN A 90 -0.94 10.74 9.56
C GLN A 90 -0.63 12.16 10.03
N LEU A 91 -0.10 12.29 11.22
CA LEU A 91 0.20 13.61 11.78
C LEU A 91 1.35 14.30 11.05
N GLN A 92 2.38 13.54 10.67
CA GLN A 92 3.56 14.10 10.04
C GLN A 92 3.34 14.44 8.57
N HIS A 93 2.59 13.60 7.87
CA HIS A 93 2.52 13.68 6.40
C HIS A 93 1.16 14.08 5.86
N ARG A 94 0.14 14.05 6.68
CA ARG A 94 -1.23 14.47 6.32
C ARG A 94 -1.70 13.83 5.01
N PRO A 95 -1.78 12.49 4.96
CA PRO A 95 -2.15 11.80 3.74
C PRO A 95 -3.60 12.07 3.33
N ASN A 96 -3.81 12.11 2.02
CA ASN A 96 -5.13 12.16 1.44
C ASN A 96 -5.11 11.37 0.13
N SER A 97 -6.24 11.22 -0.50
CA SER A 97 -6.33 10.39 -1.70
C SER A 97 -5.53 10.96 -2.88
N SER A 98 -5.14 12.22 -2.82
CA SER A 98 -4.42 12.87 -3.92
C SER A 98 -2.92 12.83 -3.78
N ASN A 99 -2.39 12.71 -2.56
CA ASN A 99 -0.94 12.81 -2.35
C ASN A 99 -0.26 11.47 -2.07
N ILE A 100 -0.99 10.37 -2.19
CA ILE A 100 -0.46 9.03 -1.96
C ILE A 100 -0.12 8.37 -3.28
N LYS A 101 1.07 7.75 -3.34
CA LYS A 101 1.48 6.91 -4.45
C LYS A 101 1.93 5.56 -3.92
N ILE A 102 1.71 4.51 -4.70
CA ILE A 102 2.00 3.14 -4.30
C ILE A 102 2.91 2.50 -5.34
N GLY A 103 4.09 2.07 -4.90
CA GLY A 103 5.02 1.34 -5.74
C GLY A 103 4.96 -0.13 -5.42
N ILE A 104 5.02 -0.98 -6.44
CA ILE A 104 4.88 -2.43 -6.30
C ILE A 104 6.07 -3.13 -6.91
N ILE A 105 6.67 -4.04 -6.16
CA ILE A 105 7.74 -4.89 -6.66
C ILE A 105 7.28 -6.34 -6.49
N GLU A 106 6.99 -6.99 -7.61
CA GLU A 106 6.66 -8.41 -7.58
C GLU A 106 7.95 -9.21 -7.53
N THR A 107 8.04 -10.15 -6.60
CA THR A 107 9.28 -10.90 -6.43
C THR A 107 9.04 -12.18 -5.66
N ASN A 108 9.79 -13.22 -6.01
CA ASN A 108 9.84 -14.44 -5.22
C ASN A 108 10.87 -14.35 -4.10
N ALA A 109 11.75 -13.34 -4.14
CA ALA A 109 12.75 -13.11 -3.11
C ALA A 109 12.25 -12.06 -2.12
N ILE A 110 11.13 -12.34 -1.47
CA ILE A 110 10.43 -11.38 -0.63
C ILE A 110 11.29 -10.82 0.49
N LYS A 111 11.93 -11.69 1.26
CA LYS A 111 12.72 -11.24 2.41
C LYS A 111 13.86 -10.34 2.01
N LYS A 112 14.59 -10.75 0.97
CA LYS A 112 15.73 -9.98 0.48
C LYS A 112 15.28 -8.63 -0.06
N THR A 113 14.24 -8.62 -0.87
CA THR A 113 13.73 -7.40 -1.47
C THR A 113 13.19 -6.46 -0.39
N TYR A 114 12.45 -6.99 0.58
CA TYR A 114 11.93 -6.19 1.66
C TYR A 114 13.04 -5.50 2.45
N LEU A 115 14.09 -6.25 2.78
CA LEU A 115 15.23 -5.67 3.50
C LEU A 115 15.92 -4.59 2.68
N GLN A 116 16.13 -4.83 1.40
CA GLN A 116 16.75 -3.84 0.52
C GLN A 116 15.93 -2.55 0.47
N GLU A 117 14.61 -2.68 0.31
CA GLU A 117 13.77 -1.50 0.18
C GLU A 117 13.58 -0.76 1.50
N THR A 118 13.57 -1.47 2.62
CA THR A 118 13.53 -0.80 3.92
C THR A 118 14.78 0.02 4.17
N GLN A 119 15.93 -0.47 3.74
CA GLN A 119 17.19 0.25 3.91
C GLN A 119 17.28 1.47 2.99
N ARG A 120 16.52 1.48 1.91
CA ARG A 120 16.52 2.61 0.97
C ARG A 120 15.54 3.71 1.37
N THR A 121 14.72 3.45 2.36
CA THR A 121 13.72 4.44 2.73
C THR A 121 14.37 5.60 3.45
N ASN A 122 14.43 6.67 2.76
CA ASN A 122 14.74 7.93 3.37
C ASN A 122 14.29 9.03 2.48
#